data_0909953cf0b0ccbafdcd8c3102ac06fc
#
_entry.id   0909953cf0b0ccbafdcd8c3102ac06fc
#
_cell.length_a   1.000
_cell.length_b   1.000
_cell.length_c   1.000
_cell.angle_alpha   90.00
_cell.angle_beta   90.00
_cell.angle_gamma   90.00
#
_symmetry.space_group_name_H-M   'P 1'
#
loop_
_entity.id
_entity.type
_entity.pdbx_description
1 polymer ?
#
loop_
_entity_poly.entity_id
_entity_poly.type
_entity_poly.pdbx_seq_one_letter_code
_entity_poly.pdbx_strand_id
1 'polypeptide(L)'
;MKDKTKFENAASTVFAPQLVGLVTTIDRANRPNVATFAWIMSTSHDPELVAVSVSRQRYTYECLTDEFVVNLPTKELLEQVWVVGTRSGRNVDKFQATGLTPIPAEVVKPPRIAECPTHIECRIIDTLDTGDHHLCRRSRGKIR
;
A
#
# COMPACT_ATOMS: atom_id res chain seq x y z
N MET A 1 20.81 -26.40 23.84
CA MET A 1 19.71 -25.51 23.39
C MET A 1 20.35 -24.20 23.00
N LYS A 2 20.29 -23.78 21.71
CA LYS A 2 20.87 -22.50 21.28
C LYS A 2 20.16 -21.35 22.00
N ASP A 3 20.91 -20.37 22.52
CA ASP A 3 20.34 -19.19 23.14
C ASP A 3 19.33 -18.51 22.23
N LYS A 4 18.14 -18.28 22.78
CA LYS A 4 17.11 -17.53 22.06
C LYS A 4 17.50 -16.07 22.05
N THR A 5 17.70 -15.50 20.87
CA THR A 5 17.95 -14.07 20.71
C THR A 5 16.72 -13.29 21.22
N LYS A 6 16.92 -12.40 22.19
CA LYS A 6 15.88 -11.47 22.62
C LYS A 6 15.84 -10.30 21.64
N PHE A 7 14.65 -10.02 21.08
CA PHE A 7 14.40 -8.84 20.25
C PHE A 7 13.68 -7.79 21.10
N GLU A 8 14.27 -6.63 21.27
CA GLU A 8 13.69 -5.57 22.13
C GLU A 8 12.52 -4.81 21.50
N ASN A 9 12.33 -4.88 20.15
CA ASN A 9 11.25 -4.22 19.40
C ASN A 9 10.66 -5.18 18.36
N ALA A 10 10.26 -6.35 18.76
CA ALA A 10 10.29 -7.52 17.89
C ALA A 10 9.03 -7.79 17.04
N ALA A 11 7.87 -7.23 17.34
CA ALA A 11 6.65 -7.68 16.68
C ALA A 11 6.70 -7.47 15.16
N SER A 12 7.07 -6.28 14.70
CA SER A 12 7.14 -5.96 13.26
C SER A 12 8.29 -6.66 12.53
N THR A 13 9.36 -7.02 13.25
CA THR A 13 10.57 -7.63 12.67
C THR A 13 10.45 -9.15 12.53
N VAL A 14 9.60 -9.78 13.33
CA VAL A 14 9.46 -11.25 13.39
C VAL A 14 8.45 -11.77 12.35
N PHE A 15 7.49 -10.95 11.93
CA PHE A 15 6.51 -11.32 10.90
C PHE A 15 7.10 -11.21 9.49
N ALA A 16 8.06 -12.06 9.16
CA ALA A 16 8.68 -12.17 7.83
C ALA A 16 8.63 -13.64 7.35
N PRO A 17 8.46 -13.89 6.04
CA PRO A 17 8.25 -12.92 4.96
C PRO A 17 6.84 -12.32 4.93
N GLN A 18 6.73 -11.10 4.42
CA GLN A 18 5.45 -10.40 4.23
C GLN A 18 5.21 -10.13 2.75
N LEU A 19 3.93 -10.11 2.37
CA LEU A 19 3.52 -9.63 1.05
C LEU A 19 3.87 -8.13 0.95
N VAL A 20 4.48 -7.75 -0.17
CA VAL A 20 4.73 -6.35 -0.49
C VAL A 20 3.79 -5.90 -1.60
N GLY A 21 3.12 -4.78 -1.39
CA GLY A 21 2.25 -4.13 -2.37
C GLY A 21 2.66 -2.69 -2.65
N LEU A 22 2.41 -2.24 -3.87
CA LEU A 22 2.47 -0.84 -4.26
C LEU A 22 1.06 -0.24 -4.13
N VAL A 23 0.84 0.60 -3.13
CA VAL A 23 -0.46 1.24 -2.90
C VAL A 23 -0.48 2.59 -3.59
N THR A 24 -1.40 2.76 -4.54
CA THR A 24 -1.62 4.03 -5.22
C THR A 24 -2.80 4.78 -4.59
N THR A 25 -2.63 6.08 -4.49
CA THR A 25 -3.61 7.05 -3.98
C THR A 25 -3.61 8.28 -4.86
N ILE A 26 -4.54 9.19 -4.64
CA ILE A 26 -4.51 10.54 -5.22
C ILE A 26 -4.52 11.57 -4.09
N ASP A 27 -3.79 12.65 -4.27
CA ASP A 27 -3.81 13.77 -3.33
C ASP A 27 -5.02 14.70 -3.58
N ARG A 28 -5.17 15.73 -2.76
CA ARG A 28 -6.25 16.72 -2.89
C ARG A 28 -6.22 17.52 -4.19
N ALA A 29 -5.09 17.53 -4.87
CA ALA A 29 -4.92 18.17 -6.20
C ALA A 29 -5.09 17.17 -7.37
N ASN A 30 -5.64 15.96 -7.10
CA ASN A 30 -5.78 14.85 -8.04
C ASN A 30 -4.46 14.34 -8.63
N ARG A 31 -3.33 14.54 -7.97
CA ARG A 31 -2.05 14.00 -8.41
C ARG A 31 -1.88 12.57 -7.88
N PRO A 32 -1.45 11.63 -8.72
CA PRO A 32 -1.22 10.27 -8.28
C PRO A 32 -0.01 10.19 -7.35
N ASN A 33 -0.10 9.36 -6.32
CA ASN A 33 0.98 9.01 -5.44
C ASN A 33 1.06 7.48 -5.32
N VAL A 34 2.24 6.94 -5.11
CA VAL A 34 2.47 5.51 -4.87
C VAL A 34 3.38 5.31 -3.67
N ALA A 35 3.11 4.28 -2.87
CA ALA A 35 3.93 3.92 -1.71
C ALA A 35 4.01 2.40 -1.54
N THR A 36 5.15 1.93 -1.06
CA THR A 36 5.39 0.51 -0.76
C THR A 36 4.87 0.18 0.63
N PHE A 37 4.06 -0.88 0.72
CA PHE A 37 3.51 -1.40 1.96
C PHE A 37 3.80 -2.88 2.10
N ALA A 38 4.14 -3.30 3.34
CA ALA A 38 4.23 -4.68 3.75
C ALA A 38 3.10 -5.08 4.72
N TRP A 39 2.44 -4.11 5.34
CA TRP A 39 1.33 -4.37 6.27
C TRP A 39 -0.01 -4.33 5.52
N ILE A 40 -0.22 -5.36 4.70
CA ILE A 40 -1.42 -5.60 3.90
C ILE A 40 -1.92 -7.01 4.21
N MET A 41 -3.21 -7.17 4.46
CA MET A 41 -3.79 -8.49 4.71
C MET A 41 -5.25 -8.57 4.27
N SER A 42 -5.70 -9.77 3.87
CA SER A 42 -7.12 -10.08 3.73
C SER A 42 -7.74 -10.24 5.12
N THR A 43 -8.93 -9.69 5.32
CA THR A 43 -9.61 -9.70 6.63
C THR A 43 -10.99 -10.33 6.61
N SER A 44 -11.58 -10.59 5.43
CA SER A 44 -12.87 -11.25 5.25
C SER A 44 -13.01 -11.78 3.83
N HIS A 45 -13.80 -12.87 3.70
CA HIS A 45 -14.20 -13.45 2.40
C HIS A 45 -15.56 -12.93 1.92
N ASP A 46 -16.50 -12.76 2.83
CA ASP A 46 -17.84 -12.26 2.49
C ASP A 46 -18.29 -11.24 3.56
N PRO A 47 -18.34 -9.96 3.20
CA PRO A 47 -17.78 -9.37 1.98
C PRO A 47 -16.25 -9.49 1.94
N GLU A 48 -15.67 -9.51 0.73
CA GLU A 48 -14.21 -9.48 0.58
C GLU A 48 -13.63 -8.17 1.12
N LEU A 49 -12.77 -8.28 2.12
CA LEU A 49 -12.14 -7.14 2.78
C LEU A 49 -10.63 -7.28 2.82
N VAL A 50 -9.95 -6.16 2.58
CA VAL A 50 -8.49 -6.02 2.72
C VAL A 50 -8.20 -4.92 3.74
N ALA A 51 -7.22 -5.12 4.59
CA ALA A 51 -6.71 -4.08 5.47
C ALA A 51 -5.30 -3.65 5.05
N VAL A 52 -5.06 -2.35 5.13
CA VAL A 52 -3.74 -1.73 4.93
C VAL A 52 -3.44 -0.86 6.14
N SER A 53 -2.29 -1.08 6.77
CA SER A 53 -1.86 -0.28 7.91
C SER A 53 -0.92 0.84 7.46
N VAL A 54 -1.27 2.09 7.76
CA VAL A 54 -0.59 3.29 7.26
C VAL A 54 -0.15 4.16 8.43
N SER A 55 1.16 4.46 8.50
CA SER A 55 1.68 5.40 9.50
C SER A 55 1.20 6.82 9.20
N ARG A 56 0.77 7.53 10.25
CA ARG A 56 0.33 8.93 10.18
C ARG A 56 1.41 9.88 9.64
N GLN A 57 2.68 9.53 9.76
CA GLN A 57 3.81 10.34 9.29
C GLN A 57 4.03 10.24 7.77
N ARG A 58 3.42 9.25 7.10
CA ARG A 58 3.60 9.05 5.67
C ARG A 58 2.71 9.99 4.86
N TYR A 59 3.26 10.52 3.76
CA TYR A 59 2.48 11.34 2.82
C TYR A 59 1.25 10.60 2.29
N THR A 60 1.33 9.31 2.10
CA THR A 60 0.21 8.47 1.68
C THR A 60 -0.97 8.56 2.64
N TYR A 61 -0.74 8.76 3.96
CA TYR A 61 -1.81 8.96 4.93
C TYR A 61 -2.65 10.22 4.60
N GLU A 62 -2.01 11.31 4.17
CA GLU A 62 -2.69 12.55 3.76
C GLU A 62 -3.47 12.38 2.44
N CYS A 63 -3.03 11.43 1.60
CA CYS A 63 -3.66 11.10 0.31
C CYS A 63 -4.76 10.03 0.43
N LEU A 64 -4.83 9.30 1.55
CA LEU A 64 -5.85 8.28 1.81
C LEU A 64 -7.14 8.94 2.27
N THR A 65 -7.93 9.46 1.33
CA THR A 65 -9.25 10.07 1.64
C THR A 65 -10.35 9.02 1.64
N ASP A 66 -10.63 8.39 0.50
CA ASP A 66 -11.75 7.47 0.33
C ASP A 66 -11.40 6.20 -0.44
N GLU A 67 -10.37 6.25 -1.29
CA GLU A 67 -10.06 5.22 -2.27
C GLU A 67 -8.55 4.98 -2.39
N PHE A 68 -8.16 3.75 -2.73
CA PHE A 68 -6.79 3.39 -3.09
C PHE A 68 -6.77 2.14 -3.98
N VAL A 69 -5.63 1.85 -4.62
CA VAL A 69 -5.42 0.58 -5.32
C VAL A 69 -4.21 -0.11 -4.72
N VAL A 70 -4.34 -1.40 -4.42
CA VAL A 70 -3.21 -2.26 -4.10
C VAL A 70 -2.76 -2.93 -5.39
N ASN A 71 -1.53 -2.65 -5.82
CA ASN A 71 -0.92 -3.27 -6.99
C ASN A 71 0.14 -4.26 -6.50
N LEU A 72 0.08 -5.51 -6.92
CA LEU A 72 1.04 -6.54 -6.52
C LEU A 72 2.18 -6.60 -7.53
N PRO A 73 3.40 -6.18 -7.14
CA PRO A 73 4.55 -6.18 -8.02
C PRO A 73 5.12 -7.60 -8.17
N THR A 74 5.81 -7.83 -9.27
CA THR A 74 6.67 -9.00 -9.45
C THR A 74 8.10 -8.71 -8.98
N LYS A 75 8.96 -9.72 -8.96
CA LYS A 75 10.37 -9.56 -8.55
C LYS A 75 11.17 -8.65 -9.47
N GLU A 76 10.76 -8.50 -10.73
CA GLU A 76 11.39 -7.63 -11.73
C GLU A 76 11.25 -6.15 -11.35
N LEU A 77 10.27 -5.80 -10.50
CA LEU A 77 10.03 -4.45 -10.01
C LEU A 77 10.72 -4.13 -8.67
N LEU A 78 11.67 -4.96 -8.22
CA LEU A 78 12.29 -4.81 -6.90
C LEU A 78 12.97 -3.44 -6.71
N GLU A 79 13.62 -2.90 -7.73
CA GLU A 79 14.24 -1.58 -7.69
C GLU A 79 13.18 -0.47 -7.51
N GLN A 80 12.10 -0.53 -8.28
CA GLN A 80 10.98 0.40 -8.18
C GLN A 80 10.32 0.33 -6.80
N VAL A 81 10.08 -0.87 -6.29
CA VAL A 81 9.54 -1.11 -4.94
C VAL A 81 10.41 -0.45 -3.88
N TRP A 82 11.72 -0.57 -3.98
CA TRP A 82 12.69 0.05 -3.08
C TRP A 82 12.66 1.59 -3.16
N VAL A 83 12.73 2.15 -4.37
CA VAL A 83 12.71 3.60 -4.58
C VAL A 83 11.40 4.20 -4.06
N VAL A 84 10.25 3.58 -4.38
CA VAL A 84 8.92 4.00 -3.92
C VAL A 84 8.81 3.96 -2.39
N GLY A 85 9.40 2.94 -1.74
CA GLY A 85 9.34 2.75 -0.28
C GLY A 85 10.24 3.69 0.51
N THR A 86 11.35 4.15 -0.09
CA THR A 86 12.38 4.96 0.59
C THR A 86 12.26 6.46 0.34
N ARG A 87 11.45 6.91 -0.65
CA ARG A 87 11.25 8.33 -0.97
C ARG A 87 9.86 8.80 -0.57
N SER A 88 9.74 10.09 -0.23
CA SER A 88 8.45 10.70 0.08
C SER A 88 7.82 11.35 -1.15
N GLY A 89 6.54 11.09 -1.39
CA GLY A 89 5.74 11.75 -2.44
C GLY A 89 5.53 13.26 -2.21
N ARG A 90 5.87 13.79 -1.02
CA ARG A 90 5.90 15.26 -0.80
C ARG A 90 6.95 15.96 -1.65
N ASN A 91 8.08 15.28 -1.92
CA ASN A 91 9.27 15.88 -2.51
C ASN A 91 9.62 15.31 -3.90
N VAL A 92 9.04 14.15 -4.24
CA VAL A 92 9.41 13.40 -5.45
C VAL A 92 8.15 12.87 -6.13
N ASP A 93 8.02 13.13 -7.44
CA ASP A 93 7.10 12.36 -8.28
C ASP A 93 7.68 10.95 -8.45
N LYS A 94 7.07 9.99 -7.75
CA LYS A 94 7.58 8.62 -7.71
C LYS A 94 7.31 7.85 -8.99
N PHE A 95 6.24 8.17 -9.72
CA PHE A 95 5.98 7.57 -11.03
C PHE A 95 7.06 7.97 -12.02
N GLN A 96 7.37 9.27 -12.09
CA GLN A 96 8.45 9.77 -12.93
C GLN A 96 9.82 9.20 -12.51
N ALA A 97 10.09 9.14 -11.20
CA ALA A 97 11.38 8.68 -10.67
C ALA A 97 11.63 7.18 -10.90
N THR A 98 10.59 6.37 -11.08
CA THR A 98 10.68 4.91 -11.23
C THR A 98 10.34 4.41 -12.63
N GLY A 99 9.75 5.25 -13.48
CA GLY A 99 9.24 4.85 -14.79
C GLY A 99 7.99 3.97 -14.73
N LEU A 100 7.37 3.81 -13.56
CA LEU A 100 6.09 3.10 -13.42
C LEU A 100 4.99 3.86 -14.16
N THR A 101 4.14 3.12 -14.89
CA THR A 101 3.09 3.69 -15.73
C THR A 101 1.73 3.68 -15.01
N PRO A 102 1.20 4.84 -14.60
CA PRO A 102 -0.15 4.90 -14.06
C PRO A 102 -1.18 4.71 -15.18
N ILE A 103 -2.10 3.76 -14.99
CA ILE A 103 -3.22 3.51 -15.90
C ILE A 103 -4.54 3.68 -15.16
N PRO A 104 -5.64 4.09 -15.84
CA PRO A 104 -6.93 4.28 -15.21
C PRO A 104 -7.42 3.00 -14.50
N ALA A 105 -7.94 3.16 -13.27
CA ALA A 105 -8.70 2.13 -12.60
C ALA A 105 -10.13 2.06 -13.18
N GLU A 106 -10.87 1.00 -12.86
CA GLU A 106 -12.22 0.78 -13.41
C GLU A 106 -13.32 1.38 -12.52
N VAL A 107 -13.14 1.32 -11.20
CA VAL A 107 -14.20 1.69 -10.24
C VAL A 107 -13.75 2.69 -9.18
N VAL A 108 -12.47 3.07 -9.16
CA VAL A 108 -11.90 4.06 -8.22
C VAL A 108 -11.05 5.09 -8.96
N LYS A 109 -10.78 6.22 -8.34
CA LYS A 109 -9.98 7.30 -8.94
C LYS A 109 -8.46 7.03 -8.94
N PRO A 110 -7.85 6.50 -7.85
CA PRO A 110 -6.43 6.19 -7.85
C PRO A 110 -6.06 5.23 -8.97
N PRO A 111 -4.92 5.45 -9.67
CA PRO A 111 -4.56 4.64 -10.83
C PRO A 111 -4.07 3.24 -10.44
N ARG A 112 -4.19 2.30 -11.35
CA ARG A 112 -3.44 1.04 -11.36
C ARG A 112 -2.02 1.30 -11.89
N ILE A 113 -1.12 0.32 -11.70
CA ILE A 113 0.24 0.35 -12.25
C ILE A 113 0.32 -0.72 -13.35
N ALA A 114 0.61 -0.31 -14.57
CA ALA A 114 0.58 -1.20 -15.75
C ALA A 114 1.51 -2.41 -15.63
N GLU A 115 2.67 -2.23 -14.99
CA GLU A 115 3.70 -3.26 -14.83
C GLU A 115 3.34 -4.31 -13.75
N CYS A 116 2.30 -4.06 -12.93
CA CYS A 116 1.85 -5.02 -11.93
C CYS A 116 0.79 -5.96 -12.51
N PRO A 117 0.90 -7.28 -12.34
CA PRO A 117 -0.05 -8.24 -12.91
C PRO A 117 -1.38 -8.31 -12.17
N THR A 118 -1.44 -7.81 -10.93
CA THR A 118 -2.66 -7.91 -10.10
C THR A 118 -2.97 -6.57 -9.44
N HIS A 119 -4.24 -6.19 -9.48
CA HIS A 119 -4.75 -4.95 -8.93
C HIS A 119 -5.96 -5.21 -8.05
N ILE A 120 -6.01 -4.57 -6.88
CA ILE A 120 -7.16 -4.61 -5.98
C ILE A 120 -7.63 -3.17 -5.76
N GLU A 121 -8.73 -2.80 -6.43
CA GLU A 121 -9.32 -1.47 -6.32
C GLU A 121 -10.16 -1.36 -5.05
N CYS A 122 -9.93 -0.32 -4.27
CA CYS A 122 -10.34 -0.25 -2.87
C CYS A 122 -11.12 1.03 -2.54
N ARG A 123 -12.28 0.89 -1.85
CA ARG A 123 -12.95 2.00 -1.16
C ARG A 123 -12.86 1.82 0.33
N ILE A 124 -12.45 2.83 1.07
CA ILE A 124 -12.35 2.77 2.52
C ILE A 124 -13.78 2.77 3.10
N ILE A 125 -14.08 1.79 3.95
CA ILE A 125 -15.36 1.69 4.64
C ILE A 125 -15.24 2.00 6.12
N ASP A 126 -14.02 1.85 6.66
CA ASP A 126 -13.75 2.03 8.07
C ASP A 126 -12.25 2.25 8.29
N THR A 127 -11.92 2.99 9.34
CA THR A 127 -10.54 3.20 9.79
C THR A 127 -10.45 2.98 11.28
N LEU A 128 -9.46 2.20 11.70
CA LEU A 128 -9.18 1.93 13.11
C LEU A 128 -7.83 2.56 13.50
N ASP A 129 -7.84 3.30 14.59
CA ASP A 129 -6.62 3.81 15.21
C ASP A 129 -5.88 2.67 15.91
N THR A 130 -4.63 2.44 15.54
CA THR A 130 -3.80 1.36 16.07
C THR A 130 -2.46 1.88 16.61
N GLY A 131 -2.48 3.03 17.26
CA GLY A 131 -1.30 3.69 17.82
C GLY A 131 -0.67 4.67 16.82
N ASP A 132 0.55 4.43 16.35
CA ASP A 132 1.23 5.29 15.37
C ASP A 132 0.78 5.05 13.92
N HIS A 133 -0.10 4.06 13.72
CA HIS A 133 -0.69 3.70 12.43
C HIS A 133 -2.21 3.76 12.45
N HIS A 134 -2.80 3.93 11.27
CA HIS A 134 -4.21 3.70 11.00
C HIS A 134 -4.38 2.45 10.14
N LEU A 135 -5.28 1.57 10.57
CA LEU A 135 -5.72 0.44 9.78
C LEU A 135 -6.91 0.86 8.93
N CYS A 136 -6.70 0.95 7.61
CA CYS A 136 -7.75 1.24 6.64
C CYS A 136 -8.36 -0.07 6.15
N ARG A 137 -9.66 -0.26 6.37
CA ARG A 137 -10.42 -1.44 5.95
C ARG A 137 -11.30 -1.13 4.75
N ARG A 138 -11.44 -2.08 3.83
CA ARG A 138 -12.10 -1.92 2.55
C ARG A 138 -13.32 -2.81 2.36
N SER A 139 -14.33 -2.32 1.57
CA SER A 139 -15.34 -3.11 0.87
C SER A 139 -15.09 -3.16 -0.65
N ARG A 140 -15.68 -4.18 -1.31
CA ARG A 140 -15.56 -4.60 -2.71
C ARG A 140 -15.09 -3.54 -3.73
N GLY A 141 -14.06 -3.89 -4.47
CA GLY A 141 -13.70 -3.48 -5.80
C GLY A 141 -13.26 -4.72 -6.59
N LYS A 142 -13.11 -4.63 -7.91
CA LYS A 142 -12.67 -5.77 -8.75
C LYS A 142 -11.23 -6.17 -8.41
N ILE A 143 -10.98 -7.48 -8.31
CA ILE A 143 -9.65 -8.09 -8.39
C ILE A 143 -9.43 -8.47 -9.84
N ARG A 144 -8.32 -8.08 -10.40
CA ARG A 144 -7.83 -8.54 -11.71
C ARG A 144 -6.37 -8.90 -11.62
#